data_fdac77a0d9c36449784a5a2d7159db9d
#
_entry.id   fdac77a0d9c36449784a5a2d7159db9d
#
_cell.length_a   1.000
_cell.length_b   1.000
_cell.length_c   1.000
_cell.angle_alpha   90.00
_cell.angle_beta   90.00
_cell.angle_gamma   90.00
#
_symmetry.space_group_name_H-M   'P 1'
#
loop_
_entity.id
_entity.type
_entity.pdbx_description
1 polymer ?
#
loop_
_entity_poly.entity_id
_entity_poly.type
_entity_poly.pdbx_seq_one_letter_code
_entity_poly.pdbx_strand_id
1 'polypeptide(L)'
;MGRPARYTRFTGLYDLISMEPIYRTGRRLGIGGLDLRPGDRVLDVGCGTGWNFPTLEQAIGEGGHIVGVDLSAQMLEQAARRIGRQGWGNVSLVRANAETLDRSNLKTSGVDAAPRAFDAVLFTYSLSLMTDWPRAWRQATALARDQARVTVVDMQLPQAGARWFAPVARLACALGGSDIMAHPWTVLERETADVKEWSLRGGHIQVRAGTLAPGKEERT
;
A
#
# COMPACT_ATOMS: atom_id res chain seq x y z
N MET A 1 -11.48 -17.67 -18.82
CA MET A 1 -10.77 -18.61 -17.92
C MET A 1 -9.61 -17.84 -17.28
N GLY A 2 -9.81 -17.36 -16.05
CA GLY A 2 -8.81 -16.57 -15.31
C GLY A 2 -7.66 -17.47 -14.85
N ARG A 3 -6.44 -17.03 -15.06
CA ARG A 3 -5.25 -17.71 -14.50
C ARG A 3 -5.36 -17.69 -12.97
N PRO A 4 -5.23 -18.84 -12.26
CA PRO A 4 -5.22 -18.82 -10.80
C PRO A 4 -3.99 -18.05 -10.32
N ALA A 5 -4.20 -17.18 -9.33
CA ALA A 5 -3.17 -16.41 -8.68
C ALA A 5 -2.05 -17.34 -8.15
N ARG A 6 -0.83 -17.16 -8.62
CA ARG A 6 0.37 -17.96 -8.25
C ARG A 6 0.86 -17.71 -6.80
N TYR A 7 0.08 -16.99 -6.01
CA TYR A 7 0.45 -16.50 -4.67
C TYR A 7 0.43 -17.53 -3.54
N THR A 8 0.00 -18.80 -3.77
CA THR A 8 -0.46 -19.70 -2.71
C THR A 8 0.60 -20.63 -2.13
N ARG A 9 1.87 -20.59 -2.50
CA ARG A 9 2.83 -21.65 -2.05
C ARG A 9 4.06 -21.22 -1.25
N PHE A 10 4.31 -19.92 -1.01
CA PHE A 10 5.60 -19.49 -0.42
C PHE A 10 5.51 -18.39 0.66
N THR A 11 4.42 -18.30 1.41
CA THR A 11 4.22 -17.23 2.39
C THR A 11 5.26 -17.19 3.53
N GLY A 12 5.77 -18.32 4.00
CA GLY A 12 6.82 -18.34 5.05
C GLY A 12 8.22 -17.99 4.53
N LEU A 13 8.47 -18.27 3.25
CA LEU A 13 9.73 -17.94 2.57
C LEU A 13 9.71 -16.48 2.06
N TYR A 14 8.52 -15.90 1.86
CA TYR A 14 8.34 -14.54 1.38
C TYR A 14 8.83 -13.50 2.41
N ASP A 15 8.59 -13.71 3.70
CA ASP A 15 9.10 -12.85 4.77
C ASP A 15 10.64 -12.91 4.88
N LEU A 16 11.24 -14.06 4.57
CA LEU A 16 12.69 -14.23 4.55
C LEU A 16 13.33 -13.69 3.26
N ILE A 17 12.60 -13.82 2.12
CA ILE A 17 13.04 -13.36 0.79
C ILE A 17 12.65 -11.88 0.56
N SER A 18 11.75 -11.31 1.37
CA SER A 18 11.26 -9.92 1.22
C SER A 18 12.35 -8.86 1.38
N MET A 19 13.61 -9.25 1.55
CA MET A 19 14.76 -8.35 1.61
C MET A 19 14.44 -7.09 2.45
N GLU A 20 13.76 -7.31 3.60
CA GLU A 20 13.27 -6.24 4.49
C GLU A 20 14.30 -5.12 4.72
N PRO A 21 15.61 -5.42 4.87
CA PRO A 21 16.62 -4.36 5.00
C PRO A 21 16.68 -3.44 3.76
N ILE A 22 16.32 -3.95 2.58
CA ILE A 22 16.34 -3.16 1.33
C ILE A 22 15.09 -2.29 1.24
N TYR A 23 13.93 -2.84 1.53
CA TYR A 23 12.63 -2.18 1.32
C TYR A 23 12.14 -1.36 2.51
N ARG A 24 12.69 -1.61 3.71
CA ARG A 24 12.33 -0.89 4.94
C ARG A 24 12.48 0.63 4.82
N THR A 25 13.55 1.10 4.18
CA THR A 25 13.79 2.54 4.04
C THR A 25 12.71 3.20 3.18
N GLY A 26 12.35 2.61 2.04
CA GLY A 26 11.26 3.11 1.19
C GLY A 26 9.94 3.15 1.93
N ARG A 27 9.61 2.08 2.65
CA ARG A 27 8.41 1.99 3.49
C ARG A 27 8.35 3.11 4.53
N ARG A 28 9.43 3.33 5.28
CA ARG A 28 9.50 4.39 6.29
C ARG A 28 9.38 5.78 5.70
N LEU A 29 10.03 6.03 4.55
CA LEU A 29 9.89 7.31 3.85
C LEU A 29 8.47 7.52 3.33
N GLY A 30 7.85 6.47 2.77
CA GLY A 30 6.47 6.53 2.31
C GLY A 30 5.50 6.86 3.43
N ILE A 31 5.61 6.17 4.57
CA ILE A 31 4.77 6.46 5.74
C ILE A 31 5.05 7.86 6.29
N GLY A 32 6.34 8.27 6.37
CA GLY A 32 6.69 9.64 6.77
C GLY A 32 6.14 10.70 5.83
N GLY A 33 6.03 10.39 4.53
CA GLY A 33 5.44 11.29 3.53
C GLY A 33 3.94 11.52 3.71
N LEU A 34 3.23 10.62 4.42
CA LEU A 34 1.82 10.81 4.76
C LEU A 34 1.60 11.91 5.82
N ASP A 35 2.62 12.31 6.55
CA ASP A 35 2.50 13.34 7.58
C ASP A 35 1.35 13.08 8.56
N LEU A 36 1.29 11.83 9.05
CA LEU A 36 0.20 11.32 9.88
C LEU A 36 0.13 12.03 11.24
N ARG A 37 -1.08 12.14 11.76
CA ARG A 37 -1.37 12.75 13.05
C ARG A 37 -2.03 11.74 14.00
N PRO A 38 -1.88 11.89 15.30
CA PRO A 38 -2.66 11.11 16.26
C PRO A 38 -4.16 11.19 15.97
N GLY A 39 -4.81 10.03 15.92
CA GLY A 39 -6.23 9.93 15.61
C GLY A 39 -6.56 9.70 14.13
N ASP A 40 -5.61 9.78 13.22
CA ASP A 40 -5.84 9.55 11.78
C ASP A 40 -6.33 8.12 11.49
N ARG A 41 -7.18 8.00 10.48
CA ARG A 41 -7.63 6.72 9.91
C ARG A 41 -6.86 6.43 8.62
N VAL A 42 -6.15 5.31 8.58
CA VAL A 42 -5.27 4.93 7.47
C VAL A 42 -5.79 3.69 6.76
N LEU A 43 -5.88 3.74 5.44
CA LEU A 43 -6.14 2.60 4.56
C LEU A 43 -4.81 2.10 3.98
N ASP A 44 -4.36 0.91 4.39
CA ASP A 44 -3.16 0.23 3.88
C ASP A 44 -3.56 -0.82 2.84
N VAL A 45 -3.38 -0.52 1.55
CA VAL A 45 -3.86 -1.32 0.42
C VAL A 45 -2.78 -2.27 -0.09
N GLY A 46 -3.05 -3.57 -0.03
CA GLY A 46 -2.06 -4.61 -0.21
C GLY A 46 -1.14 -4.70 0.99
N CYS A 47 -1.72 -4.74 2.20
CA CYS A 47 -0.99 -4.67 3.46
C CYS A 47 -0.09 -5.89 3.73
N GLY A 48 -0.31 -7.00 3.01
CA GLY A 48 0.44 -8.23 3.16
C GLY A 48 0.43 -8.75 4.60
N THR A 49 1.60 -9.02 5.14
CA THR A 49 1.79 -9.52 6.51
C THR A 49 1.83 -8.40 7.57
N GLY A 50 1.46 -7.16 7.20
CA GLY A 50 1.32 -6.04 8.12
C GLY A 50 2.64 -5.39 8.55
N TRP A 51 3.65 -5.36 7.67
CA TRP A 51 4.94 -4.71 7.98
C TRP A 51 4.85 -3.19 8.17
N ASN A 52 3.80 -2.55 7.67
CA ASN A 52 3.56 -1.12 7.86
C ASN A 52 3.00 -0.80 9.25
N PHE A 53 2.22 -1.72 9.85
CA PHE A 53 1.43 -1.46 11.05
C PHE A 53 2.24 -0.91 12.23
N PRO A 54 3.46 -1.41 12.57
CA PRO A 54 4.21 -0.82 13.69
C PRO A 54 4.54 0.66 13.51
N THR A 55 4.84 1.08 12.27
CA THR A 55 5.18 2.48 11.97
C THR A 55 3.93 3.35 11.90
N LEU A 56 2.85 2.81 11.34
CA LEU A 56 1.54 3.49 11.29
C LEU A 56 1.01 3.69 12.69
N GLU A 57 0.99 2.63 13.51
CA GLU A 57 0.51 2.65 14.90
C GLU A 57 1.26 3.68 15.76
N GLN A 58 2.58 3.72 15.61
CA GLN A 58 3.40 4.73 16.29
C GLN A 58 3.04 6.16 15.90
N ALA A 59 2.59 6.38 14.65
CA ALA A 59 2.26 7.71 14.14
C ALA A 59 0.86 8.17 14.53
N ILE A 60 -0.14 7.26 14.47
CA ILE A 60 -1.55 7.61 14.72
C ILE A 60 -1.99 7.38 16.16
N GLY A 61 -1.29 6.54 16.92
CA GLY A 61 -1.62 6.18 18.29
C GLY A 61 -2.94 5.41 18.42
N GLU A 62 -3.31 5.08 19.67
CA GLU A 62 -4.50 4.28 19.97
C GLU A 62 -5.82 4.94 19.55
N GLY A 63 -5.85 6.27 19.43
CA GLY A 63 -7.02 7.02 18.97
C GLY A 63 -7.22 6.97 17.44
N GLY A 64 -6.22 6.53 16.68
CA GLY A 64 -6.31 6.34 15.24
C GLY A 64 -6.86 4.96 14.87
N HIS A 65 -6.98 4.68 13.57
CA HIS A 65 -7.42 3.36 13.12
C HIS A 65 -6.72 2.96 11.81
N ILE A 66 -6.21 1.74 11.74
CA ILE A 66 -5.61 1.16 10.53
C ILE A 66 -6.57 0.13 9.94
N VAL A 67 -6.85 0.25 8.66
CA VAL A 67 -7.55 -0.77 7.90
C VAL A 67 -6.59 -1.35 6.87
N GLY A 68 -6.13 -2.58 7.10
CA GLY A 68 -5.28 -3.32 6.19
C GLY A 68 -6.12 -4.16 5.23
N VAL A 69 -5.95 -3.95 3.93
CA VAL A 69 -6.65 -4.70 2.87
C VAL A 69 -5.66 -5.58 2.13
N ASP A 70 -5.98 -6.85 1.97
CA ASP A 70 -5.22 -7.77 1.11
C ASP A 70 -6.15 -8.84 0.50
N LEU A 71 -5.79 -9.33 -0.68
CA LEU A 71 -6.52 -10.41 -1.34
C LEU A 71 -6.21 -11.78 -0.72
N SER A 72 -4.98 -11.96 -0.22
CA SER A 72 -4.46 -13.22 0.29
C SER A 72 -4.87 -13.49 1.73
N ALA A 73 -5.69 -14.51 1.95
CA ALA A 73 -6.04 -14.96 3.30
C ALA A 73 -4.80 -15.33 4.13
N GLN A 74 -3.77 -15.94 3.51
CA GLN A 74 -2.55 -16.36 4.19
C GLN A 74 -1.72 -15.16 4.66
N MET A 75 -1.67 -14.07 3.88
CA MET A 75 -1.02 -12.81 4.30
C MET A 75 -1.76 -12.21 5.48
N LEU A 76 -3.08 -12.14 5.40
CA LEU A 76 -3.92 -11.60 6.48
C LEU A 76 -3.84 -12.42 7.77
N GLU A 77 -3.70 -13.76 7.70
CA GLU A 77 -3.44 -14.59 8.88
C GLU A 77 -2.14 -14.21 9.60
N GLN A 78 -1.07 -13.93 8.85
CA GLN A 78 0.19 -13.47 9.44
C GLN A 78 0.07 -12.06 10.01
N ALA A 79 -0.63 -11.17 9.31
CA ALA A 79 -0.97 -9.84 9.81
C ALA A 79 -1.76 -9.92 11.13
N ALA A 80 -2.78 -10.78 11.21
CA ALA A 80 -3.56 -11.01 12.42
C ALA A 80 -2.71 -11.52 13.60
N ARG A 81 -1.78 -12.46 13.33
CA ARG A 81 -0.83 -12.92 14.34
C ARG A 81 0.09 -11.80 14.83
N ARG A 82 0.49 -10.87 13.95
CA ARG A 82 1.28 -9.69 14.31
C ARG A 82 0.47 -8.76 15.20
N ILE A 83 -0.77 -8.43 14.81
CA ILE A 83 -1.70 -7.61 15.58
C ILE A 83 -1.89 -8.19 17.00
N GLY A 84 -2.22 -9.48 17.11
CA GLY A 84 -2.42 -10.14 18.39
C GLY A 84 -1.18 -10.14 19.28
N ARG A 85 0.03 -10.33 18.71
CA ARG A 85 1.29 -10.27 19.48
C ARG A 85 1.62 -8.88 20.02
N GLN A 86 1.19 -7.84 19.32
CA GLN A 86 1.43 -6.45 19.70
C GLN A 86 0.29 -5.87 20.56
N GLY A 87 -0.85 -6.56 20.63
CA GLY A 87 -2.02 -6.10 21.40
C GLY A 87 -2.75 -4.91 20.78
N TRP A 88 -2.61 -4.67 19.45
CA TRP A 88 -3.28 -3.55 18.80
C TRP A 88 -4.79 -3.81 18.66
N GLY A 89 -5.61 -2.95 19.28
CA GLY A 89 -7.08 -3.02 19.22
C GLY A 89 -7.69 -2.18 18.09
N ASN A 90 -6.89 -1.31 17.48
CA ASN A 90 -7.32 -0.34 16.47
C ASN A 90 -6.83 -0.67 15.06
N VAL A 91 -6.51 -1.94 14.79
CA VAL A 91 -6.15 -2.45 13.46
C VAL A 91 -7.18 -3.47 13.00
N SER A 92 -7.84 -3.21 11.89
CA SER A 92 -8.79 -4.11 11.24
C SER A 92 -8.22 -4.68 9.94
N LEU A 93 -8.55 -5.93 9.65
CA LEU A 93 -8.13 -6.60 8.42
C LEU A 93 -9.34 -6.89 7.53
N VAL A 94 -9.22 -6.59 6.25
CA VAL A 94 -10.26 -6.79 5.24
C VAL A 94 -9.71 -7.65 4.11
N ARG A 95 -10.33 -8.80 3.88
CA ARG A 95 -10.02 -9.61 2.70
C ARG A 95 -10.82 -9.13 1.51
N ALA A 96 -10.17 -8.40 0.60
CA ALA A 96 -10.80 -7.89 -0.62
C ALA A 96 -9.79 -7.74 -1.75
N ASN A 97 -10.30 -7.75 -3.01
CA ASN A 97 -9.53 -7.33 -4.16
C ASN A 97 -9.55 -5.80 -4.23
N ALA A 98 -8.37 -5.17 -4.21
CA ALA A 98 -8.25 -3.72 -4.30
C ALA A 98 -8.88 -3.12 -5.57
N GLU A 99 -8.91 -3.88 -6.67
CA GLU A 99 -9.53 -3.46 -7.94
C GLU A 99 -11.06 -3.35 -7.87
N THR A 100 -11.70 -3.95 -6.86
CA THR A 100 -13.14 -3.91 -6.61
C THR A 100 -13.48 -3.48 -5.20
N LEU A 101 -12.52 -2.87 -4.51
CA LEU A 101 -12.68 -2.43 -3.13
C LEU A 101 -13.70 -1.30 -3.05
N ASP A 102 -14.67 -1.47 -2.18
CA ASP A 102 -15.71 -0.49 -1.89
C ASP A 102 -16.10 -0.48 -0.40
N ARG A 103 -17.05 0.35 -0.04
CA ARG A 103 -17.57 0.44 1.33
C ARG A 103 -18.26 -0.84 1.80
N SER A 104 -18.83 -1.62 0.89
CA SER A 104 -19.51 -2.88 1.25
C SER A 104 -18.52 -3.91 1.76
N ASN A 105 -17.33 -3.99 1.16
CA ASN A 105 -16.25 -4.85 1.62
C ASN A 105 -15.81 -4.51 3.06
N LEU A 106 -15.71 -3.22 3.37
CA LEU A 106 -15.35 -2.74 4.70
C LEU A 106 -16.42 -3.12 5.73
N LYS A 107 -17.69 -2.82 5.44
CA LYS A 107 -18.83 -3.14 6.31
C LYS A 107 -18.97 -4.63 6.57
N THR A 108 -18.82 -5.46 5.55
CA THR A 108 -18.89 -6.92 5.67
C THR A 108 -17.79 -7.46 6.61
N SER A 109 -16.68 -6.76 6.69
CA SER A 109 -15.56 -7.10 7.60
C SER A 109 -15.68 -6.43 8.98
N GLY A 110 -16.83 -5.82 9.30
CA GLY A 110 -17.07 -5.17 10.59
C GLY A 110 -16.38 -3.80 10.75
N VAL A 111 -15.84 -3.25 9.67
CA VAL A 111 -15.23 -1.92 9.69
C VAL A 111 -16.31 -0.87 9.43
N ASP A 112 -16.55 -0.01 10.40
CA ASP A 112 -17.40 1.16 10.19
C ASP A 112 -16.67 2.15 9.27
N ALA A 113 -17.15 2.25 8.05
CA ALA A 113 -16.64 3.16 7.05
C ALA A 113 -17.74 4.13 6.64
N ALA A 114 -17.75 5.31 7.26
CA ALA A 114 -18.47 6.46 6.74
C ALA A 114 -18.01 6.75 5.29
N PRO A 115 -18.79 7.46 4.46
CA PRO A 115 -18.29 7.95 3.18
C PRO A 115 -17.02 8.77 3.39
N ARG A 116 -15.98 8.50 2.58
CA ARG A 116 -14.72 9.25 2.63
C ARG A 116 -14.12 9.27 4.03
N ALA A 117 -13.96 8.08 4.64
CA ALA A 117 -13.60 7.93 6.06
C ALA A 117 -12.10 7.98 6.34
N PHE A 118 -11.22 7.88 5.32
CA PHE A 118 -9.80 7.75 5.53
C PHE A 118 -9.07 9.09 5.36
N ASP A 119 -8.22 9.41 6.34
CA ASP A 119 -7.33 10.57 6.36
C ASP A 119 -6.10 10.35 5.49
N ALA A 120 -5.71 9.08 5.32
CA ALA A 120 -4.58 8.70 4.51
C ALA A 120 -4.76 7.35 3.82
N VAL A 121 -4.18 7.20 2.62
CA VAL A 121 -4.12 5.95 1.85
C VAL A 121 -2.68 5.60 1.54
N LEU A 122 -2.32 4.34 1.76
CA LEU A 122 -0.96 3.85 1.58
C LEU A 122 -0.94 2.65 0.64
N PHE A 123 -0.02 2.69 -0.32
CA PHE A 123 0.35 1.56 -1.16
C PHE A 123 1.86 1.33 -1.04
N THR A 124 2.27 0.19 -0.51
CA THR A 124 3.69 -0.15 -0.38
C THR A 124 4.00 -1.47 -1.06
N TYR A 125 4.71 -1.38 -2.19
CA TYR A 125 5.11 -2.54 -2.98
C TYR A 125 3.93 -3.44 -3.37
N SER A 126 2.79 -2.83 -3.65
CA SER A 126 1.52 -3.53 -3.86
C SER A 126 0.85 -3.21 -5.19
N LEU A 127 0.88 -1.95 -5.66
CA LEU A 127 0.20 -1.56 -6.90
C LEU A 127 0.75 -2.29 -8.13
N SER A 128 2.06 -2.45 -8.25
CA SER A 128 2.69 -3.19 -9.36
C SER A 128 2.35 -4.68 -9.40
N LEU A 129 1.72 -5.22 -8.35
CA LEU A 129 1.21 -6.59 -8.27
C LEU A 129 -0.22 -6.72 -8.80
N MET A 130 -0.93 -5.62 -8.96
CA MET A 130 -2.35 -5.58 -9.35
C MET A 130 -2.47 -5.51 -10.88
N THR A 131 -3.37 -6.27 -11.44
CA THR A 131 -3.57 -6.33 -12.90
C THR A 131 -4.14 -5.01 -13.43
N ASP A 132 -5.15 -4.47 -12.75
CA ASP A 132 -5.74 -3.16 -13.03
C ASP A 132 -5.44 -2.17 -11.88
N TRP A 133 -4.14 -1.87 -11.72
CA TRP A 133 -3.69 -0.96 -10.66
C TRP A 133 -4.31 0.46 -10.78
N PRO A 134 -4.65 1.01 -11.96
CA PRO A 134 -5.35 2.27 -12.04
C PRO A 134 -6.76 2.20 -11.43
N ARG A 135 -7.42 1.06 -11.55
CA ARG A 135 -8.71 0.83 -10.91
C ARG A 135 -8.56 0.69 -9.40
N ALA A 136 -7.57 -0.08 -8.93
CA ALA A 136 -7.28 -0.19 -7.50
C ALA A 136 -6.98 1.17 -6.86
N TRP A 137 -6.21 2.02 -7.53
CA TRP A 137 -5.99 3.41 -7.12
C TRP A 137 -7.30 4.18 -6.95
N ARG A 138 -8.16 4.18 -7.99
CA ARG A 138 -9.46 4.90 -7.95
C ARG A 138 -10.36 4.39 -6.83
N GLN A 139 -10.46 3.06 -6.65
CA GLN A 139 -11.29 2.47 -5.60
C GLN A 139 -10.81 2.87 -4.20
N ALA A 140 -9.52 2.78 -3.95
CA ALA A 140 -8.97 3.13 -2.64
C ALA A 140 -9.09 4.63 -2.34
N THR A 141 -8.77 5.50 -3.32
CA THR A 141 -8.84 6.96 -3.13
C THR A 141 -10.28 7.46 -3.02
N ALA A 142 -11.26 6.78 -3.61
CA ALA A 142 -12.69 7.09 -3.43
C ALA A 142 -13.18 6.87 -1.98
N LEU A 143 -12.48 6.06 -1.19
CA LEU A 143 -12.76 5.84 0.23
C LEU A 143 -12.13 6.90 1.14
N ALA A 144 -11.20 7.67 0.62
CA ALA A 144 -10.49 8.73 1.34
C ALA A 144 -11.30 10.04 1.34
N ARG A 145 -11.11 10.87 2.36
CA ARG A 145 -11.69 12.21 2.42
C ARG A 145 -11.02 13.16 1.42
N ASP A 146 -11.65 14.29 1.18
CA ASP A 146 -11.02 15.37 0.45
C ASP A 146 -9.75 15.82 1.15
N GLN A 147 -8.72 16.12 0.37
CA GLN A 147 -7.39 16.46 0.88
C GLN A 147 -6.74 15.35 1.75
N ALA A 148 -7.19 14.11 1.62
CA ALA A 148 -6.49 12.99 2.24
C ALA A 148 -5.08 12.86 1.66
N ARG A 149 -4.16 12.44 2.52
CA ARG A 149 -2.77 12.20 2.11
C ARG A 149 -2.66 10.81 1.50
N VAL A 150 -1.88 10.70 0.44
CA VAL A 150 -1.68 9.41 -0.22
C VAL A 150 -0.21 9.19 -0.52
N THR A 151 0.24 7.95 -0.37
CA THR A 151 1.60 7.56 -0.70
C THR A 151 1.61 6.29 -1.53
N VAL A 152 2.47 6.28 -2.54
CA VAL A 152 2.86 5.09 -3.31
C VAL A 152 4.35 4.85 -3.15
N VAL A 153 4.70 3.66 -2.70
CA VAL A 153 6.06 3.12 -2.68
C VAL A 153 6.07 1.90 -3.58
N ASP A 154 6.89 1.93 -4.63
CA ASP A 154 6.99 0.79 -5.54
C ASP A 154 8.37 0.71 -6.20
N MET A 155 8.57 -0.27 -7.06
CA MET A 155 9.85 -0.60 -7.65
C MET A 155 9.88 -0.34 -9.15
N GLN A 156 11.06 0.03 -9.64
CA GLN A 156 11.37 0.06 -11.06
C GLN A 156 12.74 -0.54 -11.36
N LEU A 157 13.10 -0.65 -12.61
CA LEU A 157 14.46 -1.04 -13.00
C LEU A 157 15.47 -0.02 -12.46
N PRO A 158 16.57 -0.49 -11.85
CA PRO A 158 17.66 0.40 -11.43
C PRO A 158 18.18 1.23 -12.60
N GLN A 159 18.43 2.50 -12.36
CA GLN A 159 18.89 3.47 -13.35
C GLN A 159 20.38 3.81 -13.17
N ALA A 160 20.95 4.50 -14.16
CA ALA A 160 22.32 5.00 -14.14
C ALA A 160 23.37 3.93 -13.74
N GLY A 161 24.27 4.24 -12.83
CA GLY A 161 25.36 3.36 -12.38
C GLY A 161 24.93 2.03 -11.72
N ALA A 162 23.66 1.87 -11.39
CA ALA A 162 23.11 0.63 -10.80
C ALA A 162 22.50 -0.33 -11.85
N ARG A 163 22.58 -0.01 -13.14
CA ARG A 163 21.99 -0.84 -14.24
C ARG A 163 22.54 -2.26 -14.28
N TRP A 164 23.76 -2.49 -13.81
CA TRP A 164 24.34 -3.83 -13.71
C TRP A 164 23.54 -4.76 -12.80
N PHE A 165 22.78 -4.22 -11.85
CA PHE A 165 21.91 -4.98 -10.94
C PHE A 165 20.51 -5.26 -11.55
N ALA A 166 20.18 -4.70 -12.72
CA ALA A 166 18.86 -4.84 -13.33
C ALA A 166 18.43 -6.31 -13.59
N PRO A 167 19.29 -7.26 -13.99
CA PRO A 167 18.88 -8.65 -14.14
C PRO A 167 18.40 -9.29 -12.84
N VAL A 168 19.07 -9.00 -11.72
CA VAL A 168 18.69 -9.50 -10.40
C VAL A 168 17.37 -8.87 -9.94
N ALA A 169 17.19 -7.56 -10.14
CA ALA A 169 15.96 -6.86 -9.84
C ALA A 169 14.79 -7.41 -10.66
N ARG A 170 14.97 -7.66 -11.96
CA ARG A 170 13.94 -8.28 -12.82
C ARG A 170 13.56 -9.67 -12.33
N LEU A 171 14.53 -10.49 -11.97
CA LEU A 171 14.27 -11.84 -11.48
C LEU A 171 13.51 -11.80 -10.15
N ALA A 172 13.92 -10.94 -9.21
CA ALA A 172 13.25 -10.78 -7.92
C ALA A 172 11.79 -10.31 -8.09
N CYS A 173 11.54 -9.30 -8.95
CA CYS A 173 10.19 -8.82 -9.24
C CYS A 173 9.35 -9.87 -9.96
N ALA A 174 9.92 -10.59 -10.94
CA ALA A 174 9.21 -11.66 -11.66
C ALA A 174 8.83 -12.82 -10.74
N LEU A 175 9.69 -13.21 -9.79
CA LEU A 175 9.39 -14.21 -8.77
C LEU A 175 8.31 -13.73 -7.79
N GLY A 176 8.30 -12.41 -7.48
CA GLY A 176 7.27 -11.77 -6.66
C GLY A 176 5.96 -11.46 -7.39
N GLY A 177 5.92 -11.60 -8.73
CA GLY A 177 4.75 -11.30 -9.55
C GLY A 177 4.53 -9.82 -9.84
N SER A 178 5.49 -8.95 -9.49
CA SER A 178 5.42 -7.51 -9.69
C SER A 178 5.77 -7.12 -11.13
N ASP A 179 4.97 -6.23 -11.73
CA ASP A 179 5.31 -5.59 -13.01
C ASP A 179 6.23 -4.39 -12.76
N ILE A 180 7.53 -4.64 -12.90
CA ILE A 180 8.59 -3.62 -12.72
C ILE A 180 8.52 -2.47 -13.74
N MET A 181 7.69 -2.59 -14.78
CA MET A 181 7.49 -1.57 -15.82
C MET A 181 6.19 -0.77 -15.61
N ALA A 182 5.37 -1.13 -14.64
CA ALA A 182 4.06 -0.50 -14.42
C ALA A 182 4.16 0.97 -14.00
N HIS A 183 5.20 1.37 -13.28
CA HIS A 183 5.44 2.72 -12.74
C HIS A 183 4.19 3.34 -12.07
N PRO A 184 3.53 2.66 -11.12
CA PRO A 184 2.21 3.05 -10.65
C PRO A 184 2.19 4.37 -9.86
N TRP A 185 3.36 4.85 -9.37
CA TRP A 185 3.44 6.15 -8.69
C TRP A 185 3.12 7.34 -9.61
N THR A 186 3.18 7.16 -10.93
CA THR A 186 2.88 8.24 -11.89
C THR A 186 1.43 8.71 -11.83
N VAL A 187 0.50 7.88 -11.33
CA VAL A 187 -0.89 8.31 -11.11
C VAL A 187 -0.97 9.34 -9.99
N LEU A 188 -0.22 9.13 -8.92
CA LEU A 188 -0.14 10.06 -7.80
C LEU A 188 0.37 11.42 -8.28
N GLU A 189 1.45 11.46 -9.07
CA GLU A 189 2.01 12.70 -9.62
C GLU A 189 0.98 13.51 -10.44
N ARG A 190 0.03 12.83 -11.09
CA ARG A 190 -1.01 13.46 -11.92
C ARG A 190 -2.25 13.89 -11.15
N GLU A 191 -2.60 13.16 -10.09
CA GLU A 191 -3.90 13.29 -9.41
C GLU A 191 -3.81 13.93 -8.03
N THR A 192 -2.59 14.29 -7.59
CA THR A 192 -2.39 14.91 -6.27
C THR A 192 -1.64 16.24 -6.37
N ALA A 193 -1.78 17.04 -5.32
CA ALA A 193 -1.01 18.25 -5.09
C ALA A 193 0.13 17.99 -4.08
N ASP A 194 1.05 18.94 -3.97
CA ASP A 194 2.14 18.95 -2.98
C ASP A 194 3.00 17.68 -3.01
N VAL A 195 3.29 17.18 -4.22
CA VAL A 195 4.00 15.93 -4.42
C VAL A 195 5.42 16.02 -3.87
N LYS A 196 5.74 15.11 -2.95
CA LYS A 196 7.08 14.84 -2.43
C LYS A 196 7.62 13.58 -3.09
N GLU A 197 8.89 13.62 -3.49
CA GLU A 197 9.52 12.54 -4.25
C GLU A 197 10.81 12.08 -3.59
N TRP A 198 10.98 10.76 -3.50
CA TRP A 198 12.24 10.13 -3.11
C TRP A 198 12.57 8.97 -4.05
N SER A 199 13.85 8.86 -4.38
CA SER A 199 14.37 7.78 -5.22
C SER A 199 15.58 7.16 -4.53
N LEU A 200 15.51 5.85 -4.32
CA LEU A 200 16.49 5.11 -3.52
C LEU A 200 17.10 3.97 -4.33
N ARG A 201 18.26 3.49 -3.88
CA ARG A 201 18.93 2.32 -4.47
C ARG A 201 19.19 2.48 -5.97
N GLY A 202 19.73 3.61 -6.40
CA GLY A 202 19.99 3.88 -7.81
C GLY A 202 18.71 3.93 -8.65
N GLY A 203 17.65 4.45 -8.09
CA GLY A 203 16.36 4.57 -8.76
C GLY A 203 15.46 3.34 -8.66
N HIS A 204 15.90 2.23 -8.03
CA HIS A 204 15.11 1.00 -7.94
C HIS A 204 13.84 1.17 -7.10
N ILE A 205 13.89 1.91 -6.00
CA ILE A 205 12.74 2.18 -5.15
C ILE A 205 12.29 3.62 -5.39
N GLN A 206 11.02 3.77 -5.76
CA GLN A 206 10.37 5.05 -5.95
C GLN A 206 9.35 5.29 -4.86
N VAL A 207 9.37 6.48 -4.28
CA VAL A 207 8.42 6.91 -3.25
C VAL A 207 7.82 8.23 -3.71
N ARG A 208 6.50 8.30 -3.72
CA ARG A 208 5.74 9.51 -3.97
C ARG A 208 4.70 9.67 -2.90
N ALA A 209 4.60 10.86 -2.35
CA ALA A 209 3.55 11.25 -1.42
C ALA A 209 2.92 12.56 -1.86
N GLY A 210 1.62 12.70 -1.70
CA GLY A 210 0.89 13.89 -2.08
C GLY A 210 -0.46 14.00 -1.39
N THR A 211 -1.19 15.05 -1.68
CA THR A 211 -2.51 15.35 -1.14
C THR A 211 -3.55 15.22 -2.26
N LEU A 212 -4.60 14.43 -2.06
CA LEU A 212 -5.68 14.31 -3.02
C LEU A 212 -6.34 15.66 -3.27
N ALA A 213 -6.61 15.97 -4.51
CA ALA A 213 -7.38 17.17 -4.84
C ALA A 213 -8.78 17.09 -4.20
N PRO A 214 -9.38 18.24 -3.83
CA PRO A 214 -10.78 18.25 -3.41
C PRO A 214 -11.64 17.60 -4.49
N GLY A 215 -12.54 16.69 -4.10
CA GLY A 215 -13.46 16.06 -5.04
C GLY A 215 -14.19 17.14 -5.81
N LYS A 216 -14.21 17.04 -7.14
CA LYS A 216 -15.14 17.86 -7.92
C LYS A 216 -16.54 17.45 -7.47
N GLU A 217 -17.25 18.34 -6.80
CA GLU A 217 -18.68 18.18 -6.61
C GLU A 217 -19.28 17.90 -8.00
N GLU A 218 -19.88 16.73 -8.16
CA GLU A 218 -20.77 16.50 -9.28
C GLU A 218 -21.85 17.58 -9.19
N ARG A 219 -21.72 18.63 -10.02
CA ARG A 219 -22.81 19.60 -10.20
C ARG A 219 -23.95 18.80 -10.80
N THR A 220 -24.91 18.49 -9.97
CA THR A 220 -26.26 18.04 -10.34
C THR A 220 -26.92 19.03 -11.25
#